data_1ce73e5a4527cf70f4c8ffbdc3fd7454
#
_entry.id   1ce73e5a4527cf70f4c8ffbdc3fd7454
#
_cell.length_a   1.000
_cell.length_b   1.000
_cell.length_c   1.000
_cell.angle_alpha   90.00
_cell.angle_beta   90.00
_cell.angle_gamma   90.00
#
_symmetry.space_group_name_H-M   'P 1'
#
loop_
_entity.id
_entity.type
_entity.pdbx_description
1 polymer ?
#
loop_
_entity_poly.entity_id
_entity_poly.type
_entity_poly.pdbx_seq_one_letter_code
_entity_poly.pdbx_strand_id
1 'polypeptide(L)'
;MDGNLFSSIMKAFLKGIDIKSDQVQDEVEIPIDDALIEELKTIVANSKAIALGFYYDEKNKLRLNTNKCISYLRKIAEFIIKHGVLMIYNQKEGIFQELNDELIGTILRYLMNTAIPNSWKKVYERDIIDGLIREVPRVDTNIIDDTLISFNNGVYNVVTKQLLPHDKKYMFTNKSPIDYLKEADCPIFKKAIKEITCNDDELLSCLQEIFGNALINNTKAERAFFFTGVGSNGKSFCSEVLTEIVGVNNVSNIQLSKFSERFGIEGIVSKTLNIANENELGGAISTENLKALISGDTINISRKFKQAINYKSTIKLIFLLNTLPDTLDNTHGYYRKILIVPFNRVFKSEDIDRKLKEKVCTELSGVLNWCLEGAERLINNDYNFTESKAVEKVTKAYKEEQNPVEAYLNEVLVYEEGSSETKKAVLDAYKSWIEGEGISARGTDSPQRFRRSLNNSTKINLNCELTYKKIAGTLYLRDFKIDYSKLPKQEVKYTFSN
;
A
#
# COMPACT_ATOMS: atom_id res chain seq x y z
N MET A 1 5.94 -20.64 8.33
CA MET A 1 5.78 -21.28 6.99
C MET A 1 4.39 -21.87 6.94
N ASP A 2 3.59 -21.41 5.99
CA ASP A 2 2.24 -21.92 5.86
C ASP A 2 2.28 -23.37 5.36
N GLY A 3 2.12 -24.31 6.28
CA GLY A 3 1.98 -25.73 5.96
C GLY A 3 0.88 -26.00 4.92
N ASN A 4 -0.04 -25.07 4.75
CA ASN A 4 -1.09 -25.05 3.73
C ASN A 4 -0.57 -24.83 2.30
N LEU A 5 0.39 -23.92 2.08
CA LEU A 5 0.96 -23.66 0.75
C LEU A 5 1.75 -24.87 0.26
N PHE A 6 2.64 -25.40 1.10
CA PHE A 6 3.41 -26.60 0.77
C PHE A 6 2.48 -27.78 0.45
N SER A 7 1.48 -28.05 1.29
CA SER A 7 0.50 -29.12 1.08
C SER A 7 -0.32 -28.93 -0.19
N SER A 8 -0.75 -27.68 -0.51
CA SER A 8 -1.51 -27.37 -1.73
C SER A 8 -0.66 -27.52 -2.99
N ILE A 9 0.56 -27.01 -2.98
CA ILE A 9 1.50 -27.15 -4.10
C ILE A 9 1.84 -28.63 -4.30
N MET A 10 2.15 -29.34 -3.23
CA MET A 10 2.43 -30.75 -3.28
C MET A 10 1.24 -31.58 -3.80
N LYS A 11 0.01 -31.28 -3.39
CA LYS A 11 -1.18 -31.92 -3.94
C LYS A 11 -1.39 -31.61 -5.42
N ALA A 12 -1.11 -30.38 -5.88
CA ALA A 12 -1.17 -30.03 -7.30
C ALA A 12 -0.12 -30.79 -8.11
N PHE A 13 1.13 -30.88 -7.62
CA PHE A 13 2.19 -31.68 -8.23
C PHE A 13 1.87 -33.18 -8.22
N LEU A 14 1.27 -33.70 -7.15
CA LEU A 14 0.89 -35.10 -7.05
C LEU A 14 -0.32 -35.46 -7.93
N LYS A 15 -1.33 -34.56 -8.06
CA LYS A 15 -2.46 -34.76 -8.99
C LYS A 15 -2.03 -34.76 -10.47
N GLY A 16 -1.03 -34.00 -10.86
CA GLY A 16 -0.43 -34.04 -12.20
C GLY A 16 0.31 -35.33 -12.49
N ILE A 17 0.51 -36.18 -11.48
CA ILE A 17 1.18 -37.50 -11.55
C ILE A 17 0.16 -38.64 -11.53
N ASP A 18 -1.08 -38.38 -11.10
CA ASP A 18 -2.13 -39.40 -11.14
C ASP A 18 -2.63 -39.61 -12.57
N ILE A 19 -2.35 -40.75 -13.10
CA ILE A 19 -3.04 -41.36 -14.25
C ILE A 19 -4.50 -41.51 -13.82
N LYS A 20 -5.42 -40.99 -14.61
CA LYS A 20 -6.87 -41.04 -14.46
C LYS A 20 -7.34 -42.31 -13.76
N SER A 21 -7.73 -42.20 -12.50
CA SER A 21 -8.37 -43.27 -11.75
C SER A 21 -9.89 -43.36 -11.99
N ASP A 22 -10.44 -42.62 -12.99
CA ASP A 22 -11.89 -42.56 -13.21
C ASP A 22 -12.42 -43.51 -14.27
N GLN A 23 -11.74 -44.61 -14.57
CA GLN A 23 -12.29 -45.67 -15.39
C GLN A 23 -11.88 -47.05 -14.89
N VAL A 24 -12.31 -47.47 -13.71
CA VAL A 24 -12.54 -48.88 -13.37
C VAL A 24 -13.76 -48.95 -12.45
N GLN A 25 -14.93 -48.98 -13.05
CA GLN A 25 -16.06 -49.68 -12.48
C GLN A 25 -15.99 -51.06 -13.09
N ASP A 26 -15.56 -52.02 -12.29
CA ASP A 26 -16.05 -53.39 -12.16
C ASP A 26 -15.04 -54.14 -11.30
N GLU A 27 -15.46 -54.53 -10.11
CA GLU A 27 -14.71 -55.42 -9.20
C GLU A 27 -14.54 -56.78 -9.84
N VAL A 28 -13.38 -56.99 -10.48
CA VAL A 28 -12.87 -58.32 -10.71
C VAL A 28 -11.68 -58.47 -9.76
N GLU A 29 -11.86 -59.21 -8.68
CA GLU A 29 -10.75 -59.67 -7.84
C GLU A 29 -9.83 -60.56 -8.70
N ILE A 30 -8.82 -59.92 -9.28
CA ILE A 30 -7.67 -60.62 -9.84
C ILE A 30 -6.71 -60.82 -8.67
N PRO A 31 -6.27 -62.04 -8.35
CA PRO A 31 -5.22 -62.22 -7.36
C PRO A 31 -3.92 -61.67 -7.93
N ILE A 32 -3.59 -60.45 -7.53
CA ILE A 32 -2.37 -59.74 -7.95
C ILE A 32 -1.26 -60.26 -7.05
N ASP A 33 -0.29 -60.97 -7.63
CA ASP A 33 0.93 -61.41 -6.97
C ASP A 33 1.76 -60.17 -6.51
N ASP A 34 2.33 -60.23 -5.31
CA ASP A 34 3.18 -59.18 -4.74
C ASP A 34 4.33 -58.77 -5.69
N ALA A 35 4.85 -59.74 -6.48
CA ALA A 35 5.84 -59.49 -7.52
C ALA A 35 5.33 -58.58 -8.62
N LEU A 36 4.08 -58.75 -9.07
CA LEU A 36 3.44 -57.88 -10.06
C LEU A 36 3.19 -56.48 -9.53
N ILE A 37 2.85 -56.37 -8.25
CA ILE A 37 2.69 -55.03 -7.60
C ILE A 37 4.03 -54.32 -7.57
N GLU A 38 5.14 -54.93 -7.23
CA GLU A 38 6.47 -54.33 -7.24
C GLU A 38 6.93 -53.96 -8.67
N GLU A 39 6.63 -54.80 -9.66
CA GLU A 39 6.92 -54.51 -11.07
C GLU A 39 6.11 -53.30 -11.56
N LEU A 40 4.81 -53.22 -11.26
CA LEU A 40 3.96 -52.05 -11.57
C LEU A 40 4.44 -50.78 -10.87
N LYS A 41 4.84 -50.85 -9.59
CA LYS A 41 5.46 -49.73 -8.87
C LYS A 41 6.76 -49.29 -9.54
N THR A 42 7.57 -50.23 -10.01
CA THR A 42 8.82 -49.92 -10.73
C THR A 42 8.57 -49.27 -12.08
N ILE A 43 7.59 -49.75 -12.86
CA ILE A 43 7.17 -49.15 -14.13
C ILE A 43 6.64 -47.74 -13.92
N VAL A 44 5.81 -47.52 -12.92
CA VAL A 44 5.28 -46.21 -12.56
C VAL A 44 6.41 -45.27 -12.11
N ALA A 45 7.35 -45.74 -11.29
CA ALA A 45 8.51 -44.95 -10.87
C ALA A 45 9.41 -44.57 -12.06
N ASN A 46 9.68 -45.52 -12.96
CA ASN A 46 10.47 -45.29 -14.18
C ASN A 46 9.77 -44.27 -15.11
N SER A 47 8.45 -44.36 -15.29
CA SER A 47 7.72 -43.38 -16.11
C SER A 47 7.79 -41.97 -15.54
N LYS A 48 7.72 -41.82 -14.22
CA LYS A 48 7.90 -40.52 -13.52
C LYS A 48 9.32 -40.02 -13.69
N ALA A 49 10.33 -40.85 -13.54
CA ALA A 49 11.72 -40.49 -13.73
C ALA A 49 12.01 -39.97 -15.14
N ILE A 50 11.49 -40.66 -16.17
CA ILE A 50 11.62 -40.25 -17.58
C ILE A 50 10.90 -38.93 -17.83
N ALA A 51 9.70 -38.75 -17.28
CA ALA A 51 8.91 -37.50 -17.38
C ALA A 51 9.64 -36.31 -16.76
N LEU A 52 10.30 -36.52 -15.61
CA LEU A 52 11.17 -35.50 -14.98
C LEU A 52 12.46 -35.26 -15.74
N GLY A 53 12.82 -36.09 -16.72
CA GLY A 53 14.00 -35.91 -17.56
C GLY A 53 15.22 -36.68 -17.10
N PHE A 54 15.08 -37.67 -16.20
CA PHE A 54 16.18 -38.58 -15.85
C PHE A 54 16.52 -39.54 -17.00
N TYR A 55 17.82 -39.81 -17.18
CA TYR A 55 18.35 -40.74 -18.18
C TYR A 55 19.70 -41.26 -17.74
N TYR A 56 20.13 -42.37 -18.32
CA TYR A 56 21.48 -42.91 -18.16
C TYR A 56 22.34 -42.47 -19.34
N ASP A 57 23.53 -41.92 -19.05
CA ASP A 57 24.51 -41.57 -20.06
C ASP A 57 25.26 -42.83 -20.59
N GLU A 58 26.11 -42.65 -21.62
CA GLU A 58 26.90 -43.70 -22.25
C GLU A 58 27.79 -44.50 -21.27
N LYS A 59 28.07 -43.94 -20.10
CA LYS A 59 28.85 -44.55 -19.01
C LYS A 59 27.95 -45.18 -17.95
N ASN A 60 26.67 -45.35 -18.24
CA ASN A 60 25.64 -45.88 -17.35
C ASN A 60 25.52 -45.07 -16.03
N LYS A 61 25.75 -43.74 -16.10
CA LYS A 61 25.58 -42.83 -14.96
C LYS A 61 24.24 -42.11 -15.07
N LEU A 62 23.51 -42.08 -13.96
CA LEU A 62 22.24 -41.36 -13.88
C LEU A 62 22.47 -39.84 -14.03
N ARG A 63 21.78 -39.22 -14.99
CA ARG A 63 21.79 -37.83 -15.32
C ARG A 63 20.38 -37.27 -15.34
N LEU A 64 20.27 -35.94 -15.22
CA LEU A 64 19.02 -35.21 -15.37
C LEU A 64 19.16 -34.20 -16.53
N ASN A 65 18.22 -34.23 -17.46
CA ASN A 65 18.02 -33.19 -18.43
C ASN A 65 17.14 -32.12 -17.77
N THR A 66 17.77 -31.00 -17.33
CA THR A 66 17.10 -29.91 -16.62
C THR A 66 16.03 -29.22 -17.47
N ASN A 67 16.23 -29.11 -18.81
CA ASN A 67 15.23 -28.54 -19.71
C ASN A 67 13.96 -29.39 -19.80
N LYS A 68 14.10 -30.72 -19.81
CA LYS A 68 12.92 -31.61 -19.73
C LYS A 68 12.21 -31.46 -18.39
N CYS A 69 12.94 -31.32 -17.29
CA CYS A 69 12.37 -31.08 -15.98
C CYS A 69 11.59 -29.75 -15.95
N ILE A 70 12.15 -28.67 -16.46
CA ILE A 70 11.48 -27.36 -16.56
C ILE A 70 10.20 -27.49 -17.39
N SER A 71 10.27 -28.13 -18.56
CA SER A 71 9.11 -28.34 -19.42
C SER A 71 8.01 -29.15 -18.71
N TYR A 72 8.40 -30.16 -17.94
CA TYR A 72 7.47 -30.93 -17.12
C TYR A 72 6.82 -30.08 -16.05
N LEU A 73 7.59 -29.31 -15.28
CA LEU A 73 7.06 -28.41 -14.25
C LEU A 73 6.05 -27.42 -14.83
N ARG A 74 6.37 -26.80 -15.97
CA ARG A 74 5.47 -25.85 -16.67
C ARG A 74 4.21 -26.51 -17.24
N LYS A 75 4.24 -27.81 -17.48
CA LYS A 75 3.05 -28.57 -17.91
C LYS A 75 2.07 -28.83 -16.76
N ILE A 76 2.57 -29.03 -15.55
CA ILE A 76 1.76 -29.41 -14.39
C ILE A 76 1.38 -28.24 -13.49
N ALA A 77 2.05 -27.09 -13.62
CA ALA A 77 1.79 -25.88 -12.84
C ALA A 77 1.99 -24.61 -13.67
N GLU A 78 1.27 -23.57 -13.31
CA GLU A 78 1.40 -22.26 -13.94
C GLU A 78 2.33 -21.37 -13.10
N PHE A 79 3.34 -20.81 -13.77
CA PHE A 79 4.33 -19.95 -13.15
C PHE A 79 4.36 -18.60 -13.85
N ILE A 80 4.61 -17.55 -13.08
CA ILE A 80 4.88 -16.19 -13.59
C ILE A 80 6.03 -15.57 -12.80
N ILE A 81 6.65 -14.54 -13.38
CA ILE A 81 7.50 -13.61 -12.63
C ILE A 81 6.77 -12.28 -12.52
N LYS A 82 6.56 -11.83 -11.29
CA LYS A 82 5.99 -10.52 -11.00
C LYS A 82 6.94 -9.76 -10.06
N HIS A 83 7.33 -8.54 -10.44
CA HIS A 83 8.29 -7.72 -9.68
C HIS A 83 9.62 -8.46 -9.35
N GLY A 84 10.08 -9.29 -10.30
CA GLY A 84 11.30 -10.08 -10.11
C GLY A 84 11.18 -11.25 -9.13
N VAL A 85 9.95 -11.63 -8.74
CA VAL A 85 9.66 -12.75 -7.84
C VAL A 85 8.99 -13.86 -8.64
N LEU A 86 9.51 -15.09 -8.51
CA LEU A 86 8.88 -16.28 -9.08
C LEU A 86 7.62 -16.63 -8.30
N MET A 87 6.52 -16.80 -9.00
CA MET A 87 5.22 -17.13 -8.42
C MET A 87 4.60 -18.34 -9.07
N ILE A 88 3.80 -19.08 -8.33
CA ILE A 88 3.04 -20.26 -8.77
C ILE A 88 1.55 -20.02 -8.49
N TYR A 89 0.69 -20.43 -9.44
CA TYR A 89 -0.76 -20.39 -9.23
C TYR A 89 -1.20 -21.47 -8.26
N ASN A 90 -1.81 -21.05 -7.17
CA ASN A 90 -2.42 -21.96 -6.21
C ASN A 90 -3.92 -22.09 -6.52
N GLN A 91 -4.34 -23.21 -7.08
CA GLN A 91 -5.73 -23.45 -7.47
C GLN A 91 -6.70 -23.39 -6.28
N LYS A 92 -6.26 -23.83 -5.09
CA LYS A 92 -7.10 -23.80 -3.88
C LYS A 92 -7.34 -22.38 -3.40
N GLU A 93 -6.30 -21.54 -3.45
CA GLU A 93 -6.36 -20.15 -3.02
C GLU A 93 -6.86 -19.20 -4.11
N GLY A 94 -6.81 -19.62 -5.39
CA GLY A 94 -7.24 -18.83 -6.53
C GLY A 94 -6.32 -17.66 -6.90
N ILE A 95 -5.09 -17.65 -6.41
CA ILE A 95 -4.11 -16.60 -6.61
C ILE A 95 -2.71 -17.14 -6.92
N PHE A 96 -1.87 -16.30 -7.51
CA PHE A 96 -0.44 -16.57 -7.60
C PHE A 96 0.25 -16.25 -6.26
N GLN A 97 1.03 -17.19 -5.76
CA GLN A 97 1.77 -17.10 -4.50
C GLN A 97 3.27 -17.13 -4.75
N GLU A 98 4.04 -16.42 -3.92
CA GLU A 98 5.50 -16.40 -4.01
C GLU A 98 6.07 -17.79 -3.81
N LEU A 99 6.94 -18.21 -4.75
CA LEU A 99 7.71 -19.43 -4.68
C LEU A 99 9.17 -19.07 -4.41
N ASN A 100 9.52 -18.96 -3.13
CA ASN A 100 10.89 -18.67 -2.74
C ASN A 100 11.84 -19.86 -2.97
N ASP A 101 13.15 -19.61 -2.98
CA ASP A 101 14.19 -20.61 -3.28
C ASP A 101 14.13 -21.82 -2.34
N GLU A 102 13.78 -21.63 -1.07
CA GLU A 102 13.66 -22.70 -0.08
C GLU A 102 12.49 -23.63 -0.42
N LEU A 103 11.33 -23.06 -0.77
CA LEU A 103 10.14 -23.80 -1.08
C LEU A 103 10.28 -24.59 -2.40
N ILE A 104 10.79 -23.93 -3.46
CA ILE A 104 11.02 -24.62 -4.74
C ILE A 104 12.10 -25.69 -4.61
N GLY A 105 13.18 -25.44 -3.86
CA GLY A 105 14.21 -26.43 -3.56
C GLY A 105 13.65 -27.66 -2.85
N THR A 106 12.76 -27.45 -1.87
CA THR A 106 12.08 -28.54 -1.15
C THR A 106 11.19 -29.36 -2.08
N ILE A 107 10.41 -28.70 -2.96
CA ILE A 107 9.57 -29.35 -3.96
C ILE A 107 10.41 -30.19 -4.94
N LEU A 108 11.47 -29.61 -5.50
CA LEU A 108 12.36 -30.29 -6.44
C LEU A 108 13.03 -31.49 -5.79
N ARG A 109 13.53 -31.35 -4.56
CA ARG A 109 14.12 -32.44 -3.81
C ARG A 109 13.14 -33.61 -3.59
N TYR A 110 11.90 -33.28 -3.22
CA TYR A 110 10.86 -34.28 -3.04
C TYR A 110 10.53 -34.98 -4.36
N LEU A 111 10.29 -34.25 -5.44
CA LEU A 111 9.97 -34.81 -6.75
C LEU A 111 11.07 -35.73 -7.27
N MET A 112 12.33 -35.29 -7.20
CA MET A 112 13.47 -36.10 -7.67
C MET A 112 13.66 -37.38 -6.84
N ASN A 113 13.63 -37.26 -5.51
CA ASN A 113 13.84 -38.42 -4.63
C ASN A 113 12.65 -39.41 -4.64
N THR A 114 11.43 -38.92 -4.97
CA THR A 114 10.27 -39.78 -5.17
C THR A 114 10.37 -40.56 -6.49
N ALA A 115 10.89 -39.89 -7.54
CA ALA A 115 11.10 -40.53 -8.83
C ALA A 115 12.25 -41.58 -8.79
N ILE A 116 13.39 -41.18 -8.22
CA ILE A 116 14.56 -42.04 -8.03
C ILE A 116 15.18 -41.67 -6.66
N PRO A 117 15.22 -42.59 -5.70
CA PRO A 117 15.81 -42.35 -4.38
C PRO A 117 17.25 -41.80 -4.48
N ASN A 118 17.55 -40.75 -3.68
CA ASN A 118 18.85 -40.10 -3.61
C ASN A 118 19.34 -39.46 -4.93
N SER A 119 18.44 -39.14 -5.87
CA SER A 119 18.79 -38.56 -7.17
C SER A 119 18.95 -37.01 -7.12
N TRP A 120 18.44 -36.37 -6.08
CA TRP A 120 18.58 -34.93 -5.95
C TRP A 120 20.04 -34.46 -5.84
N LYS A 121 20.38 -33.37 -6.52
CA LYS A 121 21.68 -32.69 -6.43
C LYS A 121 21.45 -31.18 -6.45
N LYS A 122 22.21 -30.45 -5.62
CA LYS A 122 22.12 -28.99 -5.54
C LYS A 122 22.37 -28.28 -6.89
N VAL A 123 23.20 -28.87 -7.75
CA VAL A 123 23.44 -28.32 -9.10
C VAL A 123 22.18 -28.41 -9.98
N TYR A 124 21.44 -29.51 -9.90
CA TYR A 124 20.18 -29.66 -10.64
C TYR A 124 19.13 -28.66 -10.18
N GLU A 125 18.99 -28.51 -8.85
CA GLU A 125 18.08 -27.53 -8.26
C GLU A 125 18.35 -26.12 -8.78
N ARG A 126 19.62 -25.66 -8.69
CA ARG A 126 20.01 -24.34 -9.15
C ARG A 126 19.75 -24.15 -10.66
N ASP A 127 20.14 -25.13 -11.47
CA ASP A 127 20.02 -25.04 -12.94
C ASP A 127 18.55 -25.05 -13.38
N ILE A 128 17.67 -25.75 -12.64
CA ILE A 128 16.22 -25.75 -12.89
C ILE A 128 15.61 -24.43 -12.49
N ILE A 129 15.94 -23.86 -11.31
CA ILE A 129 15.44 -22.57 -10.85
C ILE A 129 15.87 -21.48 -11.83
N ASP A 130 17.14 -21.43 -12.19
CA ASP A 130 17.69 -20.46 -13.14
C ASP A 130 17.05 -20.57 -14.54
N GLY A 131 16.81 -21.80 -15.01
CA GLY A 131 16.14 -22.03 -16.28
C GLY A 131 14.66 -21.65 -16.23
N LEU A 132 13.96 -22.02 -15.16
CA LEU A 132 12.54 -21.69 -14.97
C LEU A 132 12.34 -20.16 -14.96
N ILE A 133 13.18 -19.41 -14.23
CA ILE A 133 13.13 -17.95 -14.18
C ILE A 133 13.31 -17.30 -15.57
N ARG A 134 14.05 -17.94 -16.49
CA ARG A 134 14.27 -17.45 -17.86
C ARG A 134 13.14 -17.79 -18.82
N GLU A 135 12.42 -18.87 -18.57
CA GLU A 135 11.40 -19.38 -19.48
C GLU A 135 9.96 -18.96 -19.12
N VAL A 136 9.69 -18.59 -17.85
CA VAL A 136 8.33 -18.22 -17.46
C VAL A 136 7.98 -16.78 -17.85
N PRO A 137 6.69 -16.49 -18.14
CA PRO A 137 6.25 -15.14 -18.50
C PRO A 137 6.54 -14.13 -17.38
N ARG A 138 6.99 -12.94 -17.78
CA ARG A 138 7.16 -11.79 -16.89
C ARG A 138 5.91 -10.92 -16.95
N VAL A 139 5.33 -10.64 -15.79
CA VAL A 139 4.12 -9.82 -15.64
C VAL A 139 4.50 -8.60 -14.81
N ASP A 140 5.13 -7.63 -15.43
CA ASP A 140 5.63 -6.42 -14.75
C ASP A 140 4.58 -5.29 -14.71
N THR A 141 3.48 -5.43 -15.44
CA THR A 141 2.38 -4.46 -15.46
C THR A 141 1.16 -5.01 -14.71
N ASN A 142 0.40 -4.12 -14.08
CA ASN A 142 -0.90 -4.48 -13.51
C ASN A 142 -1.87 -4.75 -14.67
N ILE A 143 -1.95 -6.02 -15.08
CA ILE A 143 -2.91 -6.52 -16.08
C ILE A 143 -4.29 -6.76 -15.44
N ILE A 144 -4.37 -6.64 -14.11
CA ILE A 144 -5.62 -6.87 -13.39
C ILE A 144 -6.61 -5.78 -13.79
N ASP A 145 -7.78 -6.23 -14.22
CA ASP A 145 -8.94 -5.37 -14.40
C ASP A 145 -9.26 -4.70 -13.06
N ASP A 146 -9.22 -3.38 -13.02
CA ASP A 146 -9.37 -2.60 -11.79
C ASP A 146 -10.82 -2.57 -11.24
N THR A 147 -11.75 -3.17 -11.97
CA THR A 147 -13.12 -3.44 -11.49
C THR A 147 -13.23 -4.77 -10.73
N LEU A 148 -12.17 -5.59 -10.71
CA LEU A 148 -12.16 -6.89 -10.07
C LEU A 148 -11.47 -6.84 -8.70
N ILE A 149 -12.09 -7.49 -7.71
CA ILE A 149 -11.55 -7.66 -6.35
C ILE A 149 -11.57 -9.15 -6.00
N SER A 150 -10.44 -9.69 -5.53
CA SER A 150 -10.34 -11.09 -5.14
C SER A 150 -10.69 -11.29 -3.67
N PHE A 151 -11.66 -12.18 -3.40
CA PHE A 151 -12.12 -12.62 -2.08
C PHE A 151 -11.79 -14.08 -1.83
N ASN A 152 -12.07 -14.58 -0.65
CA ASN A 152 -11.79 -15.96 -0.33
C ASN A 152 -12.60 -16.94 -1.18
N ASN A 153 -13.85 -16.63 -1.47
CA ASN A 153 -14.79 -17.50 -2.21
C ASN A 153 -14.95 -17.14 -3.70
N GLY A 154 -14.18 -16.19 -4.25
CA GLY A 154 -14.26 -15.84 -5.68
C GLY A 154 -13.70 -14.47 -6.01
N VAL A 155 -13.94 -14.03 -7.23
CA VAL A 155 -13.55 -12.72 -7.76
C VAL A 155 -14.80 -11.89 -8.00
N TYR A 156 -14.93 -10.79 -7.28
CA TYR A 156 -16.08 -9.89 -7.39
C TYR A 156 -15.83 -8.80 -8.41
N ASN A 157 -16.78 -8.61 -9.32
CA ASN A 157 -16.78 -7.49 -10.24
C ASN A 157 -17.66 -6.36 -9.68
N VAL A 158 -17.06 -5.23 -9.35
CA VAL A 158 -17.76 -4.08 -8.72
C VAL A 158 -18.78 -3.46 -9.65
N VAL A 159 -18.57 -3.48 -10.97
CA VAL A 159 -19.47 -2.88 -11.96
C VAL A 159 -20.70 -3.77 -12.20
N THR A 160 -20.47 -5.07 -12.42
CA THR A 160 -21.58 -6.01 -12.68
C THR A 160 -22.21 -6.57 -11.40
N LYS A 161 -21.59 -6.34 -10.23
CA LYS A 161 -22.02 -6.86 -8.91
C LYS A 161 -22.13 -8.38 -8.86
N GLN A 162 -21.27 -9.07 -9.62
CA GLN A 162 -21.28 -10.53 -9.71
C GLN A 162 -20.02 -11.12 -9.07
N LEU A 163 -20.18 -12.22 -8.35
CA LEU A 163 -19.10 -13.06 -7.88
C LEU A 163 -18.78 -14.11 -8.96
N LEU A 164 -17.57 -14.08 -9.46
CA LEU A 164 -17.03 -14.98 -10.47
C LEU A 164 -16.14 -16.05 -9.79
N PRO A 165 -15.99 -17.23 -10.37
CA PRO A 165 -15.02 -18.20 -9.86
C PRO A 165 -13.59 -17.69 -9.99
N HIS A 166 -12.68 -18.17 -9.13
CA HIS A 166 -11.26 -17.91 -9.29
C HIS A 166 -10.73 -18.44 -10.62
N ASP A 167 -9.88 -17.67 -11.28
CA ASP A 167 -9.25 -18.06 -12.53
C ASP A 167 -7.84 -17.42 -12.61
N LYS A 168 -6.85 -18.20 -13.04
CA LYS A 168 -5.45 -17.73 -13.26
C LYS A 168 -5.33 -16.55 -14.20
N LYS A 169 -6.29 -16.40 -15.15
CA LYS A 169 -6.32 -15.26 -16.10
C LYS A 169 -6.42 -13.90 -15.42
N TYR A 170 -6.98 -13.83 -14.21
CA TYR A 170 -7.11 -12.58 -13.46
C TYR A 170 -5.79 -12.13 -12.82
N MET A 171 -4.75 -12.96 -12.78
CA MET A 171 -3.40 -12.64 -12.30
C MET A 171 -3.34 -12.05 -10.89
N PHE A 172 -4.29 -12.38 -10.02
CA PHE A 172 -4.27 -11.95 -8.62
C PHE A 172 -3.11 -12.59 -7.85
N THR A 173 -2.44 -11.79 -7.04
CA THR A 173 -1.37 -12.22 -6.11
C THR A 173 -1.75 -12.03 -4.65
N ASN A 174 -2.89 -11.35 -4.41
CA ASN A 174 -3.46 -11.08 -3.11
C ASN A 174 -4.97 -11.27 -3.18
N LYS A 175 -5.58 -11.64 -2.06
CA LYS A 175 -7.04 -11.70 -1.89
C LYS A 175 -7.43 -11.30 -0.47
N SER A 176 -8.61 -10.77 -0.30
CA SER A 176 -9.22 -10.66 1.03
C SER A 176 -9.52 -12.08 1.57
N PRO A 177 -9.25 -12.36 2.83
CA PRO A 177 -9.58 -13.66 3.43
C PRO A 177 -11.07 -13.85 3.73
N ILE A 178 -11.89 -12.83 3.45
CA ILE A 178 -13.31 -12.81 3.78
C ILE A 178 -14.13 -13.33 2.62
N ASP A 179 -15.18 -14.09 2.92
CA ASP A 179 -16.17 -14.53 1.93
C ASP A 179 -17.14 -13.39 1.61
N TYR A 180 -17.36 -13.16 0.33
CA TYR A 180 -18.46 -12.31 -0.11
C TYR A 180 -19.78 -13.06 0.07
N LEU A 181 -20.66 -12.52 0.91
CA LEU A 181 -22.03 -13.01 1.15
C LEU A 181 -22.99 -11.85 0.89
N LYS A 182 -23.74 -11.94 -0.21
CA LYS A 182 -24.55 -10.84 -0.74
C LYS A 182 -25.50 -10.21 0.30
N GLU A 183 -26.12 -11.02 1.15
CA GLU A 183 -27.13 -10.58 2.12
C GLU A 183 -26.53 -10.32 3.53
N ALA A 184 -25.21 -10.37 3.68
CA ALA A 184 -24.58 -10.12 4.97
C ALA A 184 -24.66 -8.64 5.35
N ASP A 185 -24.99 -8.34 6.60
CA ASP A 185 -25.03 -6.99 7.18
C ASP A 185 -24.08 -6.88 8.38
N CYS A 186 -23.77 -5.65 8.81
CA CYS A 186 -22.83 -5.36 9.89
C CYS A 186 -23.37 -4.27 10.84
N PRO A 187 -24.48 -4.50 11.54
CA PRO A 187 -25.11 -3.48 12.39
C PRO A 187 -24.21 -2.97 13.53
N ILE A 188 -23.40 -3.85 14.12
CA ILE A 188 -22.46 -3.46 15.20
C ILE A 188 -21.39 -2.53 14.65
N PHE A 189 -20.79 -2.89 13.51
CA PHE A 189 -19.79 -2.06 12.84
C PHE A 189 -20.37 -0.71 12.40
N LYS A 190 -21.52 -0.69 11.74
CA LYS A 190 -22.20 0.53 11.29
C LYS A 190 -22.49 1.48 12.45
N LYS A 191 -22.92 0.95 13.61
CA LYS A 191 -23.13 1.75 14.81
C LYS A 191 -21.81 2.36 15.30
N ALA A 192 -20.76 1.55 15.40
CA ALA A 192 -19.45 2.02 15.85
C ALA A 192 -18.88 3.13 14.95
N ILE A 193 -18.97 2.99 13.63
CA ILE A 193 -18.50 4.00 12.68
C ILE A 193 -19.29 5.31 12.80
N LYS A 194 -20.61 5.25 12.97
CA LYS A 194 -21.42 6.45 13.21
C LYS A 194 -20.99 7.20 14.48
N GLU A 195 -20.71 6.49 15.55
CA GLU A 195 -20.21 7.10 16.78
C GLU A 195 -18.81 7.71 16.60
N ILE A 196 -17.90 7.03 15.89
CA ILE A 196 -16.55 7.49 15.58
C ILE A 196 -16.57 8.77 14.74
N THR A 197 -17.45 8.85 13.75
CA THR A 197 -17.63 10.02 12.89
C THR A 197 -18.50 11.12 13.52
N CYS A 198 -18.91 10.99 14.78
CA CYS A 198 -19.82 11.93 15.46
C CYS A 198 -21.16 12.13 14.73
N ASN A 199 -21.66 11.11 14.03
CA ASN A 199 -22.83 11.15 13.14
C ASN A 199 -22.71 12.17 11.98
N ASP A 200 -21.51 12.49 11.54
CA ASP A 200 -21.24 13.27 10.33
C ASP A 200 -21.32 12.35 9.11
N ASP A 201 -22.39 12.49 8.34
CA ASP A 201 -22.66 11.62 7.17
C ASP A 201 -21.67 11.84 6.02
N GLU A 202 -21.13 13.07 5.84
CA GLU A 202 -20.11 13.38 4.84
C GLU A 202 -18.80 12.66 5.21
N LEU A 203 -18.38 12.77 6.47
CA LEU A 203 -17.19 12.11 6.99
C LEU A 203 -17.31 10.57 6.97
N LEU A 204 -18.51 10.06 7.32
CA LEU A 204 -18.83 8.62 7.25
C LEU A 204 -18.70 8.10 5.81
N SER A 205 -19.28 8.82 4.85
CA SER A 205 -19.21 8.45 3.43
C SER A 205 -17.77 8.46 2.91
N CYS A 206 -17.01 9.49 3.26
CA CYS A 206 -15.58 9.58 2.94
C CYS A 206 -14.79 8.40 3.54
N LEU A 207 -15.03 8.05 4.81
CA LEU A 207 -14.39 6.93 5.47
C LEU A 207 -14.77 5.58 4.83
N GLN A 208 -16.03 5.40 4.43
CA GLN A 208 -16.50 4.22 3.70
C GLN A 208 -15.77 4.06 2.36
N GLU A 209 -15.57 5.15 1.64
CA GLU A 209 -14.83 5.17 0.37
C GLU A 209 -13.34 4.84 0.57
N ILE A 210 -12.74 5.28 1.68
CA ILE A 210 -11.35 4.91 2.03
C ILE A 210 -11.23 3.40 2.27
N PHE A 211 -12.18 2.80 2.99
CA PHE A 211 -12.23 1.36 3.19
C PHE A 211 -12.43 0.62 1.88
N GLY A 212 -13.34 1.10 1.03
CA GLY A 212 -13.55 0.56 -0.32
C GLY A 212 -12.32 0.67 -1.20
N ASN A 213 -11.64 1.83 -1.17
CA ASN A 213 -10.40 2.05 -1.91
C ASN A 213 -9.28 1.07 -1.51
N ALA A 214 -9.24 0.63 -0.26
CA ALA A 214 -8.24 -0.33 0.22
C ALA A 214 -8.37 -1.71 -0.47
N LEU A 215 -9.53 -2.03 -1.02
CA LEU A 215 -9.80 -3.27 -1.76
C LEU A 215 -9.51 -3.15 -3.27
N ILE A 216 -9.55 -1.94 -3.83
CA ILE A 216 -9.36 -1.69 -5.26
C ILE A 216 -7.88 -1.79 -5.62
N ASN A 217 -7.54 -2.50 -6.71
CA ASN A 217 -6.15 -2.75 -7.11
C ASN A 217 -5.62 -1.74 -8.14
N ASN A 218 -5.77 -0.44 -7.87
CA ASN A 218 -5.20 0.64 -8.69
C ASN A 218 -4.81 1.85 -7.83
N THR A 219 -4.21 2.89 -8.41
CA THR A 219 -3.83 4.15 -7.74
C THR A 219 -4.59 5.36 -8.26
N LYS A 220 -5.72 5.17 -8.95
CA LYS A 220 -6.46 6.26 -9.62
C LYS A 220 -6.94 7.35 -8.65
N ALA A 221 -7.23 6.99 -7.41
CA ALA A 221 -7.61 7.94 -6.37
C ALA A 221 -6.47 8.89 -5.97
N GLU A 222 -5.22 8.54 -6.24
CA GLU A 222 -4.01 9.34 -5.95
C GLU A 222 -3.98 9.96 -4.55
N ARG A 223 -4.34 9.19 -3.49
CA ARG A 223 -4.36 9.68 -2.10
C ARG A 223 -3.63 8.75 -1.14
N ALA A 224 -2.92 9.35 -0.18
CA ALA A 224 -2.59 8.75 1.10
C ALA A 224 -3.51 9.32 2.18
N PHE A 225 -3.80 8.55 3.21
CA PHE A 225 -4.78 8.88 4.23
C PHE A 225 -4.10 9.09 5.58
N PHE A 226 -4.28 10.27 6.16
CA PHE A 226 -3.77 10.63 7.48
C PHE A 226 -4.94 10.64 8.46
N PHE A 227 -5.08 9.59 9.26
CA PHE A 227 -6.07 9.52 10.34
C PHE A 227 -5.52 10.26 11.55
N THR A 228 -6.09 11.42 11.89
CA THR A 228 -5.57 12.28 12.94
C THR A 228 -6.53 12.43 14.12
N GLY A 229 -5.98 12.58 15.33
CA GLY A 229 -6.75 12.80 16.56
C GLY A 229 -6.01 12.38 17.81
N VAL A 230 -6.40 12.91 18.97
CA VAL A 230 -5.67 12.90 20.24
C VAL A 230 -5.66 11.58 21.05
N GLY A 231 -6.10 10.47 20.46
CA GLY A 231 -6.18 9.17 21.14
C GLY A 231 -7.60 8.82 21.60
N SER A 232 -7.82 7.53 21.93
CA SER A 232 -9.14 6.97 22.33
C SER A 232 -10.31 7.41 21.45
N ASN A 233 -10.12 7.43 20.13
CA ASN A 233 -11.03 8.03 19.17
C ASN A 233 -11.45 7.10 18.02
N GLY A 234 -11.07 5.82 18.08
CA GLY A 234 -11.47 4.81 17.10
C GLY A 234 -10.52 4.61 15.92
N LYS A 235 -9.41 5.37 15.79
CA LYS A 235 -8.40 5.17 14.73
C LYS A 235 -7.87 3.73 14.68
N SER A 236 -7.43 3.20 15.82
CA SER A 236 -6.89 1.84 15.94
C SER A 236 -7.95 0.79 15.60
N PHE A 237 -9.18 0.97 16.08
CA PHE A 237 -10.30 0.09 15.73
C PHE A 237 -10.53 0.05 14.21
N CYS A 238 -10.62 1.20 13.55
CA CYS A 238 -10.77 1.27 12.08
C CYS A 238 -9.62 0.57 11.36
N SER A 239 -8.37 0.79 11.79
CA SER A 239 -7.20 0.17 11.17
C SER A 239 -7.15 -1.35 11.37
N GLU A 240 -7.55 -1.84 12.55
CA GLU A 240 -7.61 -3.27 12.84
C GLU A 240 -8.70 -3.96 12.02
N VAL A 241 -9.91 -3.39 11.94
CA VAL A 241 -10.99 -3.96 11.12
C VAL A 241 -10.58 -3.96 9.64
N LEU A 242 -9.97 -2.88 9.14
CA LEU A 242 -9.51 -2.82 7.76
C LEU A 242 -8.40 -3.86 7.49
N THR A 243 -7.54 -4.12 8.46
CA THR A 243 -6.53 -5.18 8.36
C THR A 243 -7.16 -6.57 8.25
N GLU A 244 -8.23 -6.86 9.02
CA GLU A 244 -8.97 -8.13 8.90
C GLU A 244 -9.63 -8.27 7.51
N ILE A 245 -10.24 -7.19 7.00
CA ILE A 245 -10.89 -7.17 5.68
C ILE A 245 -9.88 -7.39 4.54
N VAL A 246 -8.76 -6.66 4.55
CA VAL A 246 -7.72 -6.78 3.51
C VAL A 246 -6.93 -8.07 3.68
N GLY A 247 -6.78 -8.55 4.90
CA GLY A 247 -5.99 -9.70 5.30
C GLY A 247 -4.59 -9.32 5.77
N VAL A 248 -4.20 -9.78 6.95
CA VAL A 248 -2.93 -9.44 7.62
C VAL A 248 -1.70 -9.66 6.74
N ASN A 249 -1.71 -10.71 5.90
CA ASN A 249 -0.61 -11.01 4.99
C ASN A 249 -0.45 -9.99 3.85
N ASN A 250 -1.48 -9.19 3.58
CA ASN A 250 -1.50 -8.17 2.53
C ASN A 250 -1.17 -6.78 3.06
N VAL A 251 -0.96 -6.64 4.38
CA VAL A 251 -0.69 -5.37 5.05
C VAL A 251 0.77 -5.25 5.44
N SER A 252 1.35 -4.07 5.28
CA SER A 252 2.63 -3.65 5.85
C SER A 252 2.42 -2.56 6.90
N ASN A 253 3.41 -2.38 7.79
CA ASN A 253 3.34 -1.41 8.88
C ASN A 253 4.56 -0.48 8.86
N ILE A 254 4.88 0.07 7.68
CA ILE A 254 6.05 0.91 7.48
C ILE A 254 5.69 2.34 7.85
N GLN A 255 6.42 2.88 8.81
CA GLN A 255 6.27 4.26 9.29
C GLN A 255 6.64 5.27 8.20
N LEU A 256 5.97 6.42 8.21
CA LEU A 256 6.16 7.51 7.24
C LEU A 256 7.62 8.01 7.22
N SER A 257 8.27 8.07 8.37
CA SER A 257 9.69 8.44 8.51
C SER A 257 10.63 7.50 7.73
N LYS A 258 10.26 6.23 7.53
CA LYS A 258 11.06 5.24 6.82
C LYS A 258 11.05 5.40 5.30
N PHE A 259 10.13 6.17 4.75
CA PHE A 259 10.00 6.37 3.30
C PHE A 259 11.20 7.08 2.66
N SER A 260 12.00 7.79 3.45
CA SER A 260 13.26 8.41 3.01
C SER A 260 14.50 7.52 3.17
N GLU A 261 14.40 6.39 3.87
CA GLU A 261 15.53 5.50 4.11
C GLU A 261 15.77 4.55 2.92
N ARG A 262 17.03 4.22 2.65
CA ARG A 262 17.45 3.39 1.50
C ARG A 262 16.74 2.04 1.40
N PHE A 263 16.50 1.36 2.53
CA PHE A 263 15.82 0.06 2.61
C PHE A 263 14.46 0.17 3.30
N GLY A 264 14.02 1.38 3.60
CA GLY A 264 12.88 1.63 4.48
C GLY A 264 11.55 1.13 3.93
N ILE A 265 11.40 1.10 2.60
CA ILE A 265 10.17 0.69 1.92
C ILE A 265 10.23 -0.72 1.32
N GLU A 266 11.27 -1.53 1.63
CA GLU A 266 11.37 -2.90 1.11
C GLU A 266 10.12 -3.74 1.45
N GLY A 267 9.58 -3.55 2.65
CA GLY A 267 8.43 -4.32 3.15
C GLY A 267 7.08 -4.02 2.46
N ILE A 268 6.99 -3.04 1.54
CA ILE A 268 5.76 -2.81 0.77
C ILE A 268 5.62 -3.73 -0.44
N VAL A 269 6.71 -4.39 -0.86
CA VAL A 269 6.67 -5.25 -2.05
C VAL A 269 5.65 -6.35 -1.84
N SER A 270 4.77 -6.54 -2.83
CA SER A 270 3.65 -7.50 -2.80
C SER A 270 2.58 -7.23 -1.74
N LYS A 271 2.56 -6.04 -1.12
CA LYS A 271 1.47 -5.61 -0.22
C LYS A 271 0.47 -4.72 -0.95
N THR A 272 -0.77 -4.75 -0.49
CA THR A 272 -1.87 -3.94 -1.04
C THR A 272 -2.21 -2.74 -0.17
N LEU A 273 -1.86 -2.82 1.12
CA LEU A 273 -2.15 -1.79 2.10
C LEU A 273 -0.96 -1.60 3.03
N ASN A 274 -0.64 -0.36 3.37
CA ASN A 274 0.26 0.00 4.47
C ASN A 274 -0.54 0.74 5.53
N ILE A 275 -0.54 0.23 6.76
CA ILE A 275 -1.13 0.92 7.92
C ILE A 275 -0.04 1.05 8.96
N ALA A 276 0.33 2.27 9.33
CA ALA A 276 1.35 2.51 10.34
C ALA A 276 0.88 3.48 11.41
N ASN A 277 1.19 3.16 12.65
CA ASN A 277 1.02 4.06 13.80
C ASN A 277 2.28 4.90 13.95
N GLU A 278 2.11 6.21 14.05
CA GLU A 278 3.17 7.16 14.30
C GLU A 278 2.87 7.94 15.57
N ASN A 279 3.59 7.62 16.64
CA ASN A 279 3.41 8.32 17.90
C ASN A 279 4.22 9.61 17.95
N GLU A 280 5.41 9.64 17.33
CA GLU A 280 6.29 10.81 17.26
C GLU A 280 6.98 10.85 15.89
N LEU A 281 6.84 11.98 15.20
CA LEU A 281 7.54 12.26 13.97
C LEU A 281 8.76 13.12 14.30
N GLY A 282 9.95 12.55 14.25
CA GLY A 282 11.21 13.24 14.49
C GLY A 282 11.68 14.08 13.29
N GLY A 283 11.06 15.24 13.04
CA GLY A 283 11.47 16.17 11.97
C GLY A 283 10.62 16.10 10.71
N ALA A 284 11.01 16.90 9.70
CA ALA A 284 10.27 17.01 8.44
C ALA A 284 10.42 15.75 7.58
N ILE A 285 9.32 15.29 7.03
CA ILE A 285 9.29 14.11 6.15
C ILE A 285 9.77 14.44 4.73
N SER A 286 10.43 13.46 4.09
CA SER A 286 10.65 13.49 2.64
C SER A 286 9.43 12.94 1.91
N THR A 287 8.90 13.70 0.97
CA THR A 287 7.65 13.39 0.26
C THR A 287 7.86 12.71 -1.08
N GLU A 288 9.10 12.49 -1.54
CA GLU A 288 9.41 11.98 -2.87
C GLU A 288 8.85 10.57 -3.10
N ASN A 289 9.30 9.58 -2.31
CA ASN A 289 8.81 8.20 -2.42
C ASN A 289 7.32 8.09 -2.09
N LEU A 290 6.84 8.89 -1.12
CA LEU A 290 5.43 8.96 -0.76
C LEU A 290 4.58 9.37 -1.98
N LYS A 291 4.94 10.46 -2.65
CA LYS A 291 4.23 10.94 -3.84
C LYS A 291 4.29 9.97 -5.00
N ALA A 292 5.45 9.35 -5.24
CA ALA A 292 5.63 8.35 -6.29
C ALA A 292 4.73 7.12 -6.07
N LEU A 293 4.69 6.59 -4.84
CA LEU A 293 3.81 5.47 -4.49
C LEU A 293 2.33 5.81 -4.62
N ILE A 294 1.92 7.00 -4.18
CA ILE A 294 0.53 7.49 -4.30
C ILE A 294 0.11 7.59 -5.77
N SER A 295 1.00 8.07 -6.66
CA SER A 295 0.71 8.17 -8.09
C SER A 295 0.77 6.84 -8.85
N GLY A 296 1.32 5.78 -8.22
CA GLY A 296 1.60 4.54 -8.91
C GLY A 296 2.77 4.64 -9.90
N ASP A 297 3.69 5.57 -9.66
CA ASP A 297 4.92 5.68 -10.45
C ASP A 297 5.84 4.48 -10.18
N THR A 298 6.68 4.17 -11.17
CA THR A 298 7.70 3.14 -10.98
C THR A 298 8.83 3.69 -10.11
N ILE A 299 9.09 3.05 -8.98
CA ILE A 299 10.18 3.40 -8.08
C ILE A 299 11.23 2.29 -8.01
N ASN A 300 12.47 2.67 -7.75
CA ASN A 300 13.55 1.71 -7.53
C ASN A 300 13.64 1.37 -6.04
N ILE A 301 13.32 0.13 -5.67
CA ILE A 301 13.36 -0.34 -4.29
C ILE A 301 14.65 -1.12 -4.05
N SER A 302 15.52 -0.60 -3.19
CA SER A 302 16.68 -1.31 -2.69
C SER A 302 16.27 -2.41 -1.71
N ARG A 303 16.81 -3.63 -1.87
CA ARG A 303 16.52 -4.78 -1.00
C ARG A 303 17.79 -5.27 -0.32
N LYS A 304 17.69 -5.67 0.95
CA LYS A 304 18.85 -6.23 1.68
C LYS A 304 19.24 -7.58 1.08
N PHE A 305 20.52 -7.72 0.74
CA PHE A 305 21.10 -8.96 0.19
C PHE A 305 20.48 -9.44 -1.13
N LYS A 306 19.67 -8.61 -1.80
CA LYS A 306 19.05 -8.89 -3.09
C LYS A 306 19.28 -7.72 -4.05
N GLN A 307 19.11 -7.97 -5.35
CA GLN A 307 19.14 -6.89 -6.35
C GLN A 307 17.96 -5.94 -6.14
N ALA A 308 18.20 -4.65 -6.38
CA ALA A 308 17.14 -3.66 -6.42
C ALA A 308 16.16 -3.98 -7.54
N ILE A 309 14.89 -3.63 -7.32
CA ILE A 309 13.82 -3.85 -8.32
C ILE A 309 13.15 -2.55 -8.71
N ASN A 310 12.75 -2.45 -9.97
CA ASN A 310 11.81 -1.44 -10.41
C ASN A 310 10.40 -1.93 -10.06
N TYR A 311 9.73 -1.20 -9.18
CA TYR A 311 8.46 -1.61 -8.60
C TYR A 311 7.38 -0.59 -8.92
N LYS A 312 6.30 -1.03 -9.54
CA LYS A 312 5.09 -0.25 -9.74
C LYS A 312 4.03 -0.74 -8.77
N SER A 313 3.73 0.05 -7.76
CA SER A 313 2.84 -0.31 -6.67
C SER A 313 1.40 0.13 -6.91
N THR A 314 0.45 -0.63 -6.37
CA THR A 314 -0.95 -0.22 -6.19
C THR A 314 -1.32 -0.09 -4.70
N ILE A 315 -0.32 -0.07 -3.83
CA ILE A 315 -0.50 -0.02 -2.38
C ILE A 315 -1.27 1.23 -1.95
N LYS A 316 -2.15 1.08 -0.98
CA LYS A 316 -2.79 2.20 -0.29
C LYS A 316 -2.00 2.52 0.97
N LEU A 317 -1.92 3.80 1.31
CA LEU A 317 -1.10 4.27 2.41
C LEU A 317 -2.00 4.95 3.45
N ILE A 318 -2.06 4.38 4.65
CA ILE A 318 -2.80 4.92 5.79
C ILE A 318 -1.82 5.11 6.96
N PHE A 319 -1.81 6.30 7.54
CA PHE A 319 -0.99 6.63 8.69
C PHE A 319 -1.88 7.14 9.83
N LEU A 320 -1.74 6.53 11.01
CA LEU A 320 -2.45 6.92 12.21
C LEU A 320 -1.58 7.89 13.01
N LEU A 321 -2.01 9.14 13.10
CA LEU A 321 -1.21 10.24 13.60
C LEU A 321 -1.89 10.89 14.82
N ASN A 322 -1.14 11.21 15.85
CA ASN A 322 -1.61 12.10 16.92
C ASN A 322 -1.39 13.56 16.55
N THR A 323 -0.28 13.85 15.88
CA THR A 323 0.06 15.15 15.30
C THR A 323 0.43 14.97 13.84
N LEU A 324 0.05 15.92 13.00
CA LEU A 324 0.40 15.91 11.58
C LEU A 324 1.90 16.16 11.40
N PRO A 325 2.54 15.54 10.39
CA PRO A 325 3.98 15.67 10.19
C PRO A 325 4.35 17.05 9.70
N ASP A 326 5.52 17.53 10.12
CA ASP A 326 6.15 18.66 9.47
C ASP A 326 6.60 18.30 8.06
N THR A 327 6.42 19.20 7.11
CA THR A 327 6.88 19.03 5.74
C THR A 327 7.57 20.27 5.22
N LEU A 328 8.61 20.07 4.41
CA LEU A 328 9.24 21.14 3.62
C LEU A 328 8.58 21.29 2.25
N ASP A 329 7.68 20.38 1.90
CA ASP A 329 6.96 20.35 0.62
C ASP A 329 5.61 21.08 0.74
N ASN A 330 5.63 22.40 0.55
CA ASN A 330 4.44 23.24 0.58
C ASN A 330 3.78 23.41 -0.80
N THR A 331 4.02 22.43 -1.71
CA THR A 331 3.43 22.46 -3.04
C THR A 331 1.97 22.01 -3.04
N HIS A 332 1.16 22.60 -3.91
CA HIS A 332 -0.19 22.13 -4.18
C HIS A 332 -0.21 20.62 -4.53
N GLY A 333 0.85 20.12 -5.20
CA GLY A 333 1.02 18.71 -5.55
C GLY A 333 1.10 17.77 -4.33
N TYR A 334 1.69 18.21 -3.21
CA TYR A 334 1.70 17.44 -1.97
C TYR A 334 0.31 17.39 -1.32
N TYR A 335 -0.30 18.55 -1.11
CA TYR A 335 -1.59 18.65 -0.41
C TYR A 335 -2.73 17.94 -1.15
N ARG A 336 -2.72 17.92 -2.48
CA ARG A 336 -3.73 17.18 -3.23
C ARG A 336 -3.56 15.66 -3.13
N LYS A 337 -2.39 15.16 -2.70
CA LYS A 337 -2.11 13.74 -2.57
C LYS A 337 -2.34 13.18 -1.17
N ILE A 338 -2.67 14.03 -0.21
CA ILE A 338 -3.03 13.58 1.15
C ILE A 338 -4.49 13.93 1.44
N LEU A 339 -5.16 13.03 2.14
CA LEU A 339 -6.50 13.23 2.66
C LEU A 339 -6.44 13.06 4.18
N ILE A 340 -6.70 14.16 4.90
CA ILE A 340 -6.58 14.19 6.35
C ILE A 340 -7.96 13.95 6.95
N VAL A 341 -8.11 12.82 7.62
CA VAL A 341 -9.38 12.37 8.20
C VAL A 341 -9.35 12.62 9.71
N PRO A 342 -10.15 13.57 10.22
CA PRO A 342 -10.17 13.87 11.65
C PRO A 342 -11.02 12.84 12.41
N PHE A 343 -10.47 12.31 13.51
CA PHE A 343 -11.16 11.48 14.48
C PHE A 343 -11.42 12.32 15.75
N ASN A 344 -12.51 13.08 15.73
CA ASN A 344 -12.81 14.09 16.75
C ASN A 344 -13.52 13.51 17.98
N ARG A 345 -14.10 12.32 17.90
CA ARG A 345 -14.71 11.64 19.04
C ARG A 345 -13.64 11.23 20.04
N VAL A 346 -13.86 11.53 21.30
CA VAL A 346 -13.05 11.01 22.41
C VAL A 346 -13.94 10.10 23.25
N PHE A 347 -13.60 8.80 23.27
CA PHE A 347 -14.31 7.82 24.08
C PHE A 347 -13.76 7.85 25.49
N LYS A 348 -14.65 8.00 26.50
CA LYS A 348 -14.29 7.84 27.90
C LYS A 348 -14.15 6.36 28.24
N SER A 349 -13.48 6.05 29.36
CA SER A 349 -13.27 4.66 29.79
C SER A 349 -14.57 3.86 29.96
N GLU A 350 -15.67 4.52 30.27
CA GLU A 350 -17.02 3.94 30.42
C GLU A 350 -17.68 3.64 29.05
N ASP A 351 -17.30 4.34 27.98
CA ASP A 351 -17.84 4.16 26.63
C ASP A 351 -17.13 3.04 25.86
N ILE A 352 -15.99 2.53 26.37
CA ILE A 352 -15.13 1.59 25.65
C ILE A 352 -15.64 0.15 25.81
N ASP A 353 -16.19 -0.40 24.73
CA ASP A 353 -16.44 -1.83 24.64
C ASP A 353 -15.17 -2.57 24.22
N ARG A 354 -14.47 -3.20 25.17
CA ARG A 354 -13.23 -3.95 24.92
C ARG A 354 -13.40 -5.16 24.01
N LYS A 355 -14.65 -5.64 23.82
CA LYS A 355 -14.99 -6.76 22.95
C LYS A 355 -15.55 -6.32 21.61
N LEU A 356 -15.54 -5.01 21.32
CA LEU A 356 -16.11 -4.48 20.09
C LEU A 356 -15.48 -5.11 18.84
N LYS A 357 -14.15 -5.23 18.80
CA LYS A 357 -13.43 -5.89 17.70
C LYS A 357 -13.87 -7.34 17.52
N GLU A 358 -13.92 -8.12 18.60
CA GLU A 358 -14.35 -9.53 18.55
C GLU A 358 -15.78 -9.66 17.99
N LYS A 359 -16.70 -8.78 18.43
CA LYS A 359 -18.07 -8.74 17.91
C LYS A 359 -18.11 -8.39 16.41
N VAL A 360 -17.36 -7.39 15.98
CA VAL A 360 -17.28 -6.99 14.56
C VAL A 360 -16.63 -8.08 13.71
N CYS A 361 -15.70 -8.86 14.25
CA CYS A 361 -15.12 -10.00 13.54
C CYS A 361 -16.16 -11.07 13.17
N THR A 362 -17.32 -11.12 13.81
CA THR A 362 -18.43 -12.00 13.41
C THR A 362 -19.28 -11.45 12.26
N GLU A 363 -19.09 -10.17 11.91
CA GLU A 363 -19.83 -9.47 10.86
C GLU A 363 -18.97 -9.13 9.62
N LEU A 364 -17.76 -9.72 9.47
CA LEU A 364 -16.78 -9.28 8.47
C LEU A 364 -17.31 -9.36 7.03
N SER A 365 -18.14 -10.34 6.68
CA SER A 365 -18.81 -10.38 5.36
C SER A 365 -19.75 -9.18 5.15
N GLY A 366 -20.43 -8.72 6.20
CA GLY A 366 -21.25 -7.51 6.15
C GLY A 366 -20.40 -6.24 6.07
N VAL A 367 -19.26 -6.19 6.82
CA VAL A 367 -18.29 -5.09 6.72
C VAL A 367 -17.71 -5.02 5.30
N LEU A 368 -17.43 -6.18 4.69
CA LEU A 368 -17.00 -6.27 3.30
C LEU A 368 -18.03 -5.65 2.35
N ASN A 369 -19.32 -5.96 2.50
CA ASN A 369 -20.39 -5.35 1.70
C ASN A 369 -20.41 -3.82 1.88
N TRP A 370 -20.27 -3.35 3.11
CA TRP A 370 -20.18 -1.92 3.40
C TRP A 370 -18.97 -1.26 2.73
N CYS A 371 -17.81 -1.93 2.68
CA CYS A 371 -16.64 -1.47 1.93
C CYS A 371 -16.90 -1.43 0.42
N LEU A 372 -17.60 -2.43 -0.12
CA LEU A 372 -17.96 -2.51 -1.55
C LEU A 372 -18.88 -1.38 -1.99
N GLU A 373 -19.84 -0.98 -1.16
CA GLU A 373 -20.66 0.20 -1.40
C GLU A 373 -19.81 1.48 -1.52
N GLY A 374 -18.82 1.62 -0.65
CA GLY A 374 -17.85 2.72 -0.72
C GLY A 374 -16.96 2.66 -1.98
N ALA A 375 -16.49 1.46 -2.36
CA ALA A 375 -15.72 1.24 -3.58
C ALA A 375 -16.52 1.60 -4.83
N GLU A 376 -17.77 1.16 -4.90
CA GLU A 376 -18.70 1.47 -6.00
C GLU A 376 -18.91 2.99 -6.13
N ARG A 377 -19.22 3.66 -5.03
CA ARG A 377 -19.43 5.12 -5.03
C ARG A 377 -18.18 5.86 -5.50
N LEU A 378 -16.99 5.45 -5.01
CA LEU A 378 -15.72 6.04 -5.39
C LEU A 378 -15.42 5.87 -6.88
N ILE A 379 -15.64 4.67 -7.44
CA ILE A 379 -15.46 4.39 -8.87
C ILE A 379 -16.42 5.21 -9.71
N ASN A 380 -17.70 5.28 -9.31
CA ASN A 380 -18.74 6.03 -10.03
C ASN A 380 -18.50 7.55 -9.97
N ASN A 381 -17.71 8.04 -8.99
CA ASN A 381 -17.32 9.44 -8.86
C ASN A 381 -15.88 9.70 -9.39
N ASP A 382 -15.43 8.92 -10.38
CA ASP A 382 -14.09 9.06 -10.99
C ASP A 382 -12.96 9.13 -9.97
N TYR A 383 -13.04 8.30 -8.93
CA TYR A 383 -12.08 8.22 -7.81
C TYR A 383 -11.92 9.51 -6.98
N ASN A 384 -12.92 10.40 -7.02
CA ASN A 384 -13.00 11.54 -6.14
C ASN A 384 -13.76 11.15 -4.86
N PHE A 385 -13.15 11.40 -3.71
CA PHE A 385 -13.79 11.13 -2.41
C PHE A 385 -14.91 12.13 -2.14
N THR A 386 -15.91 11.70 -1.40
CA THR A 386 -16.97 12.58 -0.88
C THR A 386 -16.35 13.75 -0.12
N GLU A 387 -16.71 14.97 -0.50
CA GLU A 387 -16.28 16.18 0.19
C GLU A 387 -16.85 16.21 1.61
N SER A 388 -16.01 16.51 2.59
CA SER A 388 -16.40 16.61 3.99
C SER A 388 -15.86 17.89 4.59
N LYS A 389 -16.73 18.69 5.17
CA LYS A 389 -16.36 19.94 5.86
C LYS A 389 -15.36 19.72 6.98
N ALA A 390 -15.45 18.57 7.66
CA ALA A 390 -14.50 18.20 8.69
C ALA A 390 -13.08 17.97 8.10
N VAL A 391 -12.98 17.30 6.97
CA VAL A 391 -11.73 17.06 6.22
C VAL A 391 -11.16 18.37 5.68
N GLU A 392 -11.99 19.22 5.09
CA GLU A 392 -11.57 20.52 4.55
C GLU A 392 -11.01 21.43 5.65
N LYS A 393 -11.72 21.51 6.78
CA LYS A 393 -11.29 22.34 7.92
C LYS A 393 -9.91 21.94 8.44
N VAL A 394 -9.67 20.64 8.65
CA VAL A 394 -8.36 20.17 9.14
C VAL A 394 -7.28 20.33 8.08
N THR A 395 -7.59 20.08 6.81
CA THR A 395 -6.64 20.26 5.72
C THR A 395 -6.25 21.73 5.56
N LYS A 396 -7.19 22.66 5.70
CA LYS A 396 -6.93 24.09 5.65
C LYS A 396 -6.02 24.51 6.82
N ALA A 397 -6.36 24.12 8.04
CA ALA A 397 -5.54 24.42 9.21
C ALA A 397 -4.11 23.88 9.09
N TYR A 398 -3.96 22.64 8.58
CA TYR A 398 -2.63 22.05 8.33
C TYR A 398 -1.83 22.84 7.29
N LYS A 399 -2.46 23.30 6.19
CA LYS A 399 -1.79 24.13 5.18
C LYS A 399 -1.28 25.44 5.77
N GLU A 400 -2.13 26.12 6.54
CA GLU A 400 -1.80 27.38 7.20
C GLU A 400 -0.63 27.19 8.17
N GLU A 401 -0.66 26.14 8.98
CA GLU A 401 0.41 25.79 9.89
C GLU A 401 1.73 25.45 9.19
N GLN A 402 1.70 24.74 8.04
CA GLN A 402 2.90 24.35 7.29
C GLN A 402 3.48 25.50 6.44
N ASN A 403 2.70 26.53 6.13
CA ASN A 403 3.13 27.65 5.29
C ASN A 403 2.90 29.00 5.99
N PRO A 404 3.70 29.32 7.03
CA PRO A 404 3.54 30.56 7.77
C PRO A 404 3.73 31.80 6.90
N VAL A 405 4.44 31.70 5.76
CA VAL A 405 4.61 32.82 4.82
C VAL A 405 3.31 33.11 4.06
N GLU A 406 2.50 32.11 3.78
CA GLU A 406 1.19 32.30 3.16
C GLU A 406 0.19 32.93 4.14
N ALA A 407 0.20 32.49 5.39
CA ALA A 407 -0.60 33.09 6.43
C ALA A 407 -0.22 34.60 6.63
N TYR A 408 1.08 34.88 6.67
CA TYR A 408 1.59 36.25 6.70
C TYR A 408 1.13 37.10 5.50
N LEU A 409 1.14 36.54 4.28
CA LEU A 409 0.67 37.19 3.07
C LEU A 409 -0.84 37.50 3.14
N ASN A 410 -1.62 36.65 3.76
CA ASN A 410 -3.07 36.83 3.85
C ASN A 410 -3.47 37.78 4.97
N GLU A 411 -2.67 37.92 6.01
CA GLU A 411 -3.03 38.70 7.22
C GLU A 411 -2.31 40.01 7.35
N VAL A 412 -1.03 40.09 6.94
CA VAL A 412 -0.14 41.21 7.26
C VAL A 412 0.41 41.90 6.01
N LEU A 413 0.79 41.15 4.97
CA LEU A 413 1.37 41.70 3.76
C LEU A 413 0.31 41.87 2.67
N VAL A 414 -0.37 42.96 2.65
CA VAL A 414 -1.52 43.23 1.76
C VAL A 414 -1.05 43.69 0.38
N TYR A 415 -1.66 43.13 -0.69
CA TYR A 415 -1.48 43.63 -2.05
C TYR A 415 -2.17 44.99 -2.20
N GLU A 416 -1.42 46.04 -2.55
CA GLU A 416 -1.90 47.40 -2.78
C GLU A 416 -1.10 48.00 -3.92
N GLU A 417 -1.73 48.16 -5.08
CA GLU A 417 -1.10 48.68 -6.29
C GLU A 417 -0.50 50.07 -6.04
N GLY A 418 0.74 50.29 -6.47
CA GLY A 418 1.48 51.53 -6.29
C GLY A 418 2.21 51.66 -4.95
N SER A 419 1.91 50.81 -3.97
CA SER A 419 2.63 50.78 -2.69
C SER A 419 4.01 50.14 -2.84
N SER A 420 4.89 50.38 -1.88
CA SER A 420 6.19 49.69 -1.86
C SER A 420 6.79 49.65 -0.45
N GLU A 421 7.32 48.47 -0.10
CA GLU A 421 7.97 48.22 1.17
C GLU A 421 9.43 47.77 0.96
N THR A 422 10.34 48.15 1.87
CA THR A 422 11.71 47.66 1.74
C THR A 422 11.75 46.15 1.96
N LYS A 423 12.58 45.43 1.19
CA LYS A 423 12.77 44.00 1.34
C LYS A 423 13.14 43.60 2.78
N LYS A 424 13.86 44.48 3.49
CA LYS A 424 14.23 44.27 4.90
C LYS A 424 13.00 44.39 5.80
N ALA A 425 12.19 45.46 5.63
CA ALA A 425 10.98 45.67 6.43
C ALA A 425 10.00 44.50 6.31
N VAL A 426 9.80 43.99 5.09
CA VAL A 426 8.90 42.83 4.85
C VAL A 426 9.38 41.60 5.60
N LEU A 427 10.70 41.31 5.62
CA LEU A 427 11.23 40.18 6.36
C LEU A 427 11.21 40.38 7.88
N ASP A 428 11.53 41.60 8.34
CA ASP A 428 11.53 41.93 9.77
C ASP A 428 10.10 41.87 10.33
N ALA A 429 9.12 42.40 9.59
CA ALA A 429 7.70 42.27 9.93
C ALA A 429 7.24 40.81 10.00
N TYR A 430 7.63 39.97 9.04
CA TYR A 430 7.35 38.55 9.08
C TYR A 430 7.92 37.88 10.34
N LYS A 431 9.18 38.15 10.68
CA LYS A 431 9.80 37.59 11.89
C LYS A 431 9.10 38.02 13.17
N SER A 432 8.77 39.32 13.27
CA SER A 432 8.02 39.86 14.41
C SER A 432 6.63 39.25 14.52
N TRP A 433 5.95 39.01 13.40
CA TRP A 433 4.62 38.42 13.37
C TRP A 433 4.64 36.97 13.81
N ILE A 434 5.53 36.09 13.25
CA ILE A 434 5.63 34.69 13.67
C ILE A 434 6.02 34.55 15.13
N GLU A 435 6.89 35.44 15.66
CA GLU A 435 7.26 35.46 17.07
C GLU A 435 6.07 35.86 17.96
N GLY A 436 5.29 36.85 17.53
CA GLY A 436 4.10 37.29 18.27
C GLY A 436 2.96 36.26 18.30
N GLU A 437 2.76 35.55 17.20
CA GLU A 437 1.77 34.48 17.08
C GLU A 437 2.26 33.12 17.65
N GLY A 438 3.53 33.04 18.09
CA GLY A 438 4.11 31.76 18.56
C GLY A 438 4.22 30.68 17.48
N ILE A 439 4.26 31.10 16.20
CA ILE A 439 4.33 30.22 15.05
C ILE A 439 5.78 29.83 14.76
N SER A 440 6.04 28.55 14.45
CA SER A 440 7.37 28.13 14.02
C SER A 440 7.70 28.66 12.63
N ALA A 441 8.88 29.26 12.47
CA ALA A 441 9.37 29.73 11.16
C ALA A 441 9.60 28.64 10.14
N ARG A 442 9.74 27.38 10.54
CA ARG A 442 9.99 26.19 9.67
C ARG A 442 11.11 26.43 8.64
N GLY A 443 12.13 27.20 9.05
CA GLY A 443 13.28 27.58 8.23
C GLY A 443 13.00 28.69 7.23
N THR A 444 11.82 29.33 7.24
CA THR A 444 11.50 30.50 6.43
C THR A 444 11.97 31.81 7.05
N ASP A 445 12.61 31.78 8.22
CA ASP A 445 13.32 32.89 8.85
C ASP A 445 14.57 33.33 8.10
N SER A 446 15.11 32.49 7.20
CA SER A 446 16.23 32.87 6.33
C SER A 446 15.74 33.72 5.14
N PRO A 447 16.47 34.80 4.75
CA PRO A 447 16.01 35.71 3.70
C PRO A 447 15.75 35.04 2.34
N GLN A 448 16.51 34.03 2.01
CA GLN A 448 16.39 33.30 0.72
C GLN A 448 15.18 32.40 0.69
N ARG A 449 14.94 31.62 1.76
CA ARG A 449 13.79 30.72 1.87
C ARG A 449 12.48 31.49 2.00
N PHE A 450 12.47 32.54 2.83
CA PHE A 450 11.32 33.45 2.94
C PHE A 450 10.91 34.03 1.57
N ARG A 451 11.88 34.61 0.82
CA ARG A 451 11.61 35.13 -0.51
C ARG A 451 11.07 34.09 -1.47
N ARG A 452 11.64 32.90 -1.46
CA ARG A 452 11.19 31.79 -2.33
C ARG A 452 9.75 31.36 -1.98
N SER A 453 9.46 31.22 -0.69
CA SER A 453 8.12 30.90 -0.21
C SER A 453 7.12 32.01 -0.53
N LEU A 454 7.46 33.27 -0.27
CA LEU A 454 6.62 34.40 -0.58
C LEU A 454 6.30 34.48 -2.08
N ASN A 455 7.30 34.32 -2.95
CA ASN A 455 7.08 34.35 -4.40
C ASN A 455 6.18 33.21 -4.88
N ASN A 456 6.29 32.02 -4.27
CA ASN A 456 5.40 30.91 -4.56
C ASN A 456 3.95 31.21 -4.10
N SER A 457 3.79 31.75 -2.88
CA SER A 457 2.46 32.06 -2.34
C SER A 457 1.77 33.19 -3.13
N THR A 458 2.49 34.22 -3.56
CA THR A 458 1.92 35.30 -4.40
C THR A 458 1.53 34.78 -5.80
N LYS A 459 2.31 33.91 -6.40
CA LYS A 459 1.94 33.26 -7.69
C LYS A 459 0.67 32.44 -7.58
N ILE A 460 0.51 31.69 -6.51
CA ILE A 460 -0.64 30.81 -6.31
C ILE A 460 -1.89 31.62 -5.93
N ASN A 461 -1.78 32.51 -4.97
CA ASN A 461 -2.95 33.19 -4.36
C ASN A 461 -3.38 34.45 -5.09
N LEU A 462 -2.42 35.18 -5.66
CA LEU A 462 -2.64 36.48 -6.30
C LEU A 462 -2.38 36.48 -7.80
N ASN A 463 -1.94 35.33 -8.36
CA ASN A 463 -1.52 35.17 -9.75
C ASN A 463 -0.51 36.27 -10.19
N CYS A 464 0.36 36.71 -9.27
CA CYS A 464 1.36 37.71 -9.52
C CYS A 464 2.77 37.26 -9.13
N GLU A 465 3.78 37.78 -9.84
CA GLU A 465 5.19 37.57 -9.47
C GLU A 465 5.68 38.75 -8.65
N LEU A 466 6.57 38.46 -7.68
CA LEU A 466 7.19 39.52 -6.89
C LEU A 466 8.09 40.43 -7.76
N THR A 467 7.80 41.70 -7.84
CA THR A 467 8.59 42.67 -8.54
C THR A 467 9.33 43.57 -7.55
N TYR A 468 10.54 43.99 -7.89
CA TYR A 468 11.38 44.84 -7.04
C TYR A 468 11.88 46.05 -7.78
N LYS A 469 11.90 47.18 -7.08
CA LYS A 469 12.47 48.45 -7.54
C LYS A 469 13.70 48.78 -6.68
N LYS A 470 14.79 49.22 -7.30
CA LYS A 470 15.99 49.67 -6.59
C LYS A 470 15.96 51.20 -6.51
N ILE A 471 15.99 51.77 -5.29
CA ILE A 471 16.03 53.20 -5.03
C ILE A 471 17.20 53.47 -4.07
N ALA A 472 18.15 54.34 -4.46
CA ALA A 472 19.31 54.67 -3.65
C ALA A 472 20.04 53.48 -3.01
N GLY A 473 20.22 52.40 -3.79
CA GLY A 473 20.88 51.16 -3.32
C GLY A 473 19.98 50.17 -2.60
N THR A 474 18.79 50.53 -2.14
CA THR A 474 17.84 49.70 -1.40
C THR A 474 16.81 49.07 -2.33
N LEU A 475 16.49 47.75 -2.10
CA LEU A 475 15.46 47.06 -2.85
C LEU A 475 14.11 47.17 -2.14
N TYR A 476 13.11 47.57 -2.91
CA TYR A 476 11.72 47.67 -2.48
C TYR A 476 10.87 46.64 -3.21
N LEU A 477 10.03 45.90 -2.46
CA LEU A 477 8.96 45.09 -3.00
C LEU A 477 7.85 46.03 -3.47
N ARG A 478 7.38 45.85 -4.71
CA ARG A 478 6.34 46.71 -5.31
C ARG A 478 4.96 46.09 -5.11
N ASP A 479 3.99 47.01 -5.04
CA ASP A 479 2.56 46.69 -5.00
C ASP A 479 2.15 45.89 -3.75
N PHE A 480 2.92 46.04 -2.67
CA PHE A 480 2.62 45.46 -1.37
C PHE A 480 2.85 46.45 -0.24
N LYS A 481 2.02 46.33 0.81
CA LYS A 481 2.06 47.15 2.01
C LYS A 481 1.95 46.27 3.25
N ILE A 482 2.70 46.60 4.29
CA ILE A 482 2.61 45.93 5.59
C ILE A 482 1.49 46.53 6.40
N ASP A 483 0.55 45.74 6.88
CA ASP A 483 -0.43 46.15 7.89
C ASP A 483 0.20 46.05 9.28
N TYR A 484 0.81 47.15 9.71
CA TYR A 484 1.46 47.25 11.01
C TYR A 484 0.50 47.09 12.20
N SER A 485 -0.82 47.18 12.01
CA SER A 485 -1.80 47.00 13.08
C SER A 485 -1.91 45.53 13.51
N LYS A 486 -1.45 44.59 12.64
CA LYS A 486 -1.42 43.14 12.85
C LYS A 486 -0.13 42.64 13.47
N LEU A 487 0.85 43.49 13.65
CA LEU A 487 2.10 43.11 14.31
C LEU A 487 1.98 43.26 15.83
N PRO A 488 2.69 42.40 16.59
CA PRO A 488 2.71 42.52 18.06
C PRO A 488 3.23 43.91 18.46
N LYS A 489 2.56 44.51 19.41
CA LYS A 489 3.02 45.79 19.98
C LYS A 489 4.39 45.58 20.63
N GLN A 490 5.43 46.22 20.11
CA GLN A 490 6.74 46.18 20.75
C GLN A 490 6.59 46.77 22.18
N GLU A 491 6.79 45.95 23.20
CA GLU A 491 7.02 46.42 24.56
C GLU A 491 8.33 47.21 24.54
N VAL A 492 8.23 48.51 24.69
CA VAL A 492 9.39 49.37 24.91
C VAL A 492 9.94 49.02 26.29
N LYS A 493 10.94 48.12 26.33
CA LYS A 493 11.73 47.89 27.54
C LYS A 493 12.55 49.16 27.80
N TYR A 494 12.04 50.01 28.67
CA TYR A 494 12.84 51.08 29.28
C TYR A 494 13.91 50.40 30.16
N THR A 495 15.12 50.24 29.67
CA THR A 495 16.27 50.00 30.52
C THR A 495 16.60 51.29 31.25
N PHE A 496 16.15 51.40 32.50
CA PHE A 496 16.71 52.39 33.39
C PHE A 496 18.12 51.97 33.72
N SER A 497 19.10 52.61 33.11
CA SER A 497 20.49 52.56 33.57
C SER A 497 20.60 53.38 34.86
N ASN A 498 20.83 52.71 35.99
CA ASN A 498 21.31 53.33 37.22
C ASN A 498 22.80 53.65 37.09
#